data_2af0f73ed8119b9bedfc752d27a417fc
#
_entry.id   2af0f73ed8119b9bedfc752d27a417fc
#
_cell.length_a   1.000
_cell.length_b   1.000
_cell.length_c   1.000
_cell.angle_alpha   90.00
_cell.angle_beta   90.00
_cell.angle_gamma   90.00
#
_symmetry.space_group_name_H-M   'P 1'
#
loop_
_entity.id
_entity.type
_entity.pdbx_description
1 polymer ?
#
loop_
_entity_poly.entity_id
_entity_poly.type
_entity_poly.pdbx_seq_one_letter_code
_entity_poly.pdbx_strand_id
1 'polypeptide(L)'
;MDVNTGNVLAMASYPSFDPNWFINGLTPEQVDYLMKSDEAAETTPARNKAISMKLAPGSIFKMCTGFAGLMEGVVGIDETIDDESPYYVKDPETGEAIMQNPVKCWTKYPQRHNNQTIIEALKNSCNYYFCEVANRLGIDKLADWAKKLGLANRTEIELTGEAQGTIGGQQDLYDTGKLQAWVKQPVRG
;
A
#
# COMPACT_ATOMS: atom_id res chain seq x y z
N MET A 1 6.80 18.53 -0.89
CA MET A 1 7.51 18.34 -2.17
C MET A 1 6.94 19.32 -3.18
N ASP A 2 7.77 19.93 -4.00
CA ASP A 2 7.32 20.74 -5.11
C ASP A 2 6.94 19.82 -6.29
N VAL A 3 5.71 19.91 -6.75
CA VAL A 3 5.18 19.02 -7.81
C VAL A 3 5.74 19.30 -9.21
N ASN A 4 6.32 20.48 -9.43
CA ASN A 4 6.88 20.84 -10.72
C ASN A 4 8.34 20.41 -10.87
N THR A 5 9.08 20.35 -9.77
CA THR A 5 10.52 20.10 -9.78
C THR A 5 10.89 18.77 -9.15
N GLY A 6 10.01 18.17 -8.34
CA GLY A 6 10.30 17.01 -7.52
C GLY A 6 11.09 17.32 -6.25
N ASN A 7 11.47 18.57 -6.02
CA ASN A 7 12.28 18.95 -4.88
C ASN A 7 11.58 18.67 -3.54
N VAL A 8 12.29 18.07 -2.61
CA VAL A 8 11.81 17.87 -1.24
C VAL A 8 11.96 19.17 -0.47
N LEU A 9 10.85 19.82 -0.15
CA LEU A 9 10.83 21.09 0.59
C LEU A 9 10.93 20.91 2.10
N ALA A 10 10.40 19.80 2.62
CA ALA A 10 10.48 19.44 4.03
C ALA A 10 10.40 17.93 4.21
N MET A 11 11.14 17.42 5.18
CA MET A 11 11.13 16.03 5.60
C MET A 11 11.23 15.97 7.11
N ALA A 12 10.28 15.30 7.74
CA ALA A 12 10.24 15.16 9.20
C ALA A 12 10.00 13.72 9.63
N SER A 13 10.68 13.32 10.69
CA SER A 13 10.51 12.04 11.35
C SER A 13 10.28 12.25 12.83
N TYR A 14 9.31 11.57 13.44
CA TYR A 14 9.01 11.66 14.86
C TYR A 14 8.79 10.26 15.46
N PRO A 15 9.24 9.98 16.69
CA PRO A 15 10.16 10.81 17.47
C PRO A 15 11.54 10.93 16.78
N SER A 16 12.31 11.92 17.17
CA SER A 16 13.62 12.25 16.61
C SER A 16 14.60 12.57 17.74
N PHE A 17 15.77 13.02 17.41
CA PHE A 17 16.83 13.36 18.36
C PHE A 17 17.53 14.66 17.97
N ASP A 18 18.27 15.26 18.91
CA ASP A 18 19.16 16.38 18.61
C ASP A 18 20.49 15.87 18.03
N PRO A 19 20.84 16.22 16.78
CA PRO A 19 22.10 15.78 16.17
C PRO A 19 23.37 16.20 16.96
N ASN A 20 23.29 17.27 17.76
CA ASN A 20 24.38 17.73 18.58
C ASN A 20 24.79 16.72 19.67
N TRP A 21 23.94 15.77 20.02
CA TRP A 21 24.28 14.69 20.94
C TRP A 21 25.48 13.87 20.44
N PHE A 22 25.57 13.66 19.13
CA PHE A 22 26.68 12.89 18.53
C PHE A 22 27.99 13.68 18.50
N ILE A 23 27.92 15.02 18.48
CA ILE A 23 29.11 15.89 18.50
C ILE A 23 29.73 15.94 19.90
N ASN A 24 28.87 16.02 20.92
CA ASN A 24 29.29 16.20 22.32
C ASN A 24 29.54 14.87 23.06
N GLY A 25 29.24 13.75 22.41
CA GLY A 25 29.19 12.43 23.03
C GLY A 25 27.84 12.14 23.67
N LEU A 26 27.36 10.91 23.49
CA LEU A 26 26.08 10.47 24.02
C LEU A 26 26.16 10.16 25.51
N THR A 27 25.20 10.64 26.30
CA THR A 27 25.00 10.16 27.67
C THR A 27 24.37 8.75 27.67
N PRO A 28 24.48 7.98 28.79
CA PRO A 28 23.83 6.68 28.89
C PRO A 28 22.32 6.72 28.62
N GLU A 29 21.64 7.77 29.10
CA GLU A 29 20.19 7.98 28.90
C GLU A 29 19.86 8.25 27.42
N GLN A 30 20.71 9.01 26.73
CA GLN A 30 20.55 9.27 25.29
C GLN A 30 20.80 7.99 24.46
N VAL A 31 21.77 7.17 24.84
CA VAL A 31 21.99 5.86 24.21
C VAL A 31 20.78 4.94 24.43
N ASP A 32 20.22 4.92 25.61
CA ASP A 32 19.03 4.14 25.93
C ASP A 32 17.84 4.59 25.08
N TYR A 33 17.57 5.89 25.06
CA TYR A 33 16.52 6.47 24.21
C TYR A 33 16.66 6.15 22.73
N LEU A 34 17.88 6.16 22.20
CA LEU A 34 18.11 5.96 20.76
C LEU A 34 18.12 4.50 20.33
N MET A 35 18.59 3.57 21.20
CA MET A 35 19.00 2.25 20.73
C MET A 35 18.60 1.08 21.61
N LYS A 36 18.34 1.26 22.91
CA LYS A 36 18.27 0.14 23.84
C LYS A 36 16.93 -0.04 24.52
N SER A 37 16.12 1.00 24.70
CA SER A 37 14.83 0.87 25.35
C SER A 37 13.81 0.15 24.47
N ASP A 38 12.80 -0.45 25.07
CA ASP A 38 11.66 -1.01 24.34
C ASP A 38 10.98 0.08 23.51
N GLU A 39 10.89 1.29 24.03
CA GLU A 39 10.40 2.45 23.29
C GLU A 39 11.28 2.80 22.09
N ALA A 40 12.62 2.71 22.22
CA ALA A 40 13.53 2.90 21.09
C ALA A 40 13.35 1.83 20.01
N ALA A 41 13.09 0.59 20.39
CA ALA A 41 12.83 -0.51 19.46
C ALA A 41 11.50 -0.29 18.70
N GLU A 42 10.46 0.19 19.39
CA GLU A 42 9.15 0.47 18.81
C GLU A 42 9.14 1.74 17.97
N THR A 43 9.70 2.83 18.48
CA THR A 43 9.61 4.15 17.86
C THR A 43 10.75 4.49 16.92
N THR A 44 11.91 3.81 17.04
CA THR A 44 13.10 3.98 16.21
C THR A 44 13.52 5.46 16.01
N PRO A 45 13.80 6.23 17.07
CA PRO A 45 14.04 7.68 17.00
C PRO A 45 15.30 8.04 16.22
N ALA A 46 16.31 7.16 16.18
CA ALA A 46 17.54 7.35 15.42
C ALA A 46 17.36 7.17 13.90
N ARG A 47 16.17 6.77 13.45
CA ARG A 47 15.93 6.39 12.06
C ARG A 47 15.16 7.47 11.30
N ASN A 48 15.64 7.87 10.14
CA ASN A 48 14.84 8.68 9.22
C ASN A 48 13.76 7.83 8.57
N LYS A 49 12.57 7.84 9.16
CA LYS A 49 11.43 7.00 8.75
C LYS A 49 10.91 7.36 7.37
N ALA A 50 11.03 8.62 6.96
CA ALA A 50 10.51 9.10 5.69
C ALA A 50 11.16 8.41 4.47
N ILE A 51 12.41 7.95 4.61
CA ILE A 51 13.16 7.28 3.53
C ILE A 51 13.47 5.82 3.82
N SER A 52 13.49 5.40 5.07
CA SER A 52 13.99 4.08 5.46
C SER A 52 12.94 3.08 5.90
N MET A 53 11.69 3.51 6.12
CA MET A 53 10.61 2.58 6.51
C MET A 53 9.86 2.05 5.30
N LYS A 54 9.50 0.77 5.39
CA LYS A 54 8.60 0.10 4.45
C LYS A 54 7.29 -0.15 5.18
N LEU A 55 6.24 0.53 4.76
CA LEU A 55 4.91 0.41 5.34
C LEU A 55 3.91 0.01 4.27
N ALA A 56 2.86 -0.70 4.68
CA ALA A 56 1.73 -0.94 3.81
C ALA A 56 1.07 0.41 3.44
N PRO A 57 0.89 0.71 2.16
CA PRO A 57 0.42 2.02 1.72
C PRO A 57 -1.04 2.31 2.10
N GLY A 58 -1.81 1.27 2.47
CA GLY A 58 -3.21 1.43 2.80
C GLY A 58 -4.01 2.08 1.65
N SER A 59 -4.93 2.96 1.98
CA SER A 59 -5.83 3.61 1.01
C SER A 59 -5.13 4.52 0.00
N ILE A 60 -3.87 4.90 0.20
CA ILE A 60 -3.12 5.66 -0.80
C ILE A 60 -2.94 4.83 -2.08
N PHE A 61 -2.83 3.52 -1.96
CA PHE A 61 -2.69 2.61 -3.10
C PHE A 61 -3.92 2.56 -4.01
N LYS A 62 -5.09 3.00 -3.53
CA LYS A 62 -6.32 3.08 -4.32
C LYS A 62 -6.18 4.00 -5.54
N MET A 63 -5.34 5.01 -5.47
CA MET A 63 -5.03 5.86 -6.64
C MET A 63 -4.36 5.04 -7.74
N CYS A 64 -3.40 4.20 -7.39
CA CYS A 64 -2.75 3.30 -8.34
C CYS A 64 -3.75 2.30 -8.93
N THR A 65 -4.55 1.65 -8.08
CA THR A 65 -5.57 0.67 -8.51
C THR A 65 -6.61 1.31 -9.43
N GLY A 66 -7.10 2.48 -9.08
CA GLY A 66 -8.10 3.19 -9.89
C GLY A 66 -7.55 3.64 -11.24
N PHE A 67 -6.35 4.19 -11.24
CA PHE A 67 -5.68 4.59 -12.48
C PHE A 67 -5.44 3.39 -13.40
N ALA A 68 -4.90 2.32 -12.86
CA ALA A 68 -4.68 1.07 -13.61
C ALA A 68 -6.00 0.50 -14.15
N GLY A 69 -7.06 0.50 -13.35
CA GLY A 69 -8.38 0.03 -13.75
C GLY A 69 -8.97 0.80 -14.94
N LEU A 70 -8.85 2.12 -14.93
CA LEU A 70 -9.28 2.99 -16.03
C LEU A 70 -8.43 2.76 -17.29
N MET A 71 -7.10 2.69 -17.14
CA MET A 71 -6.18 2.52 -18.27
C MET A 71 -6.30 1.14 -18.96
N GLU A 72 -6.61 0.12 -18.19
CA GLU A 72 -6.86 -1.24 -18.72
C GLU A 72 -8.32 -1.45 -19.16
N GLY A 73 -9.19 -0.47 -18.96
CA GLY A 73 -10.60 -0.54 -19.34
C GLY A 73 -11.42 -1.56 -18.55
N VAL A 74 -10.96 -1.99 -17.37
CA VAL A 74 -11.70 -2.93 -16.51
C VAL A 74 -12.79 -2.26 -15.70
N VAL A 75 -12.78 -0.93 -15.65
CA VAL A 75 -13.83 -0.09 -15.09
C VAL A 75 -13.95 1.20 -15.88
N GLY A 76 -15.18 1.64 -16.14
CA GLY A 76 -15.48 2.92 -16.78
C GLY A 76 -15.48 4.09 -15.80
N ILE A 77 -15.24 5.32 -16.29
CA ILE A 77 -15.26 6.52 -15.44
C ILE A 77 -16.64 6.78 -14.80
N ASP A 78 -17.69 6.45 -15.53
CA ASP A 78 -19.09 6.61 -15.10
C ASP A 78 -19.73 5.29 -14.63
N GLU A 79 -18.95 4.20 -14.65
CA GLU A 79 -19.43 2.91 -14.16
C GLU A 79 -19.61 2.94 -12.65
N THR A 80 -20.76 2.48 -12.18
CA THR A 80 -21.06 2.42 -10.76
C THR A 80 -20.98 1.01 -10.21
N ILE A 81 -20.47 0.88 -8.98
CA ILE A 81 -20.40 -0.37 -8.23
C ILE A 81 -21.05 -0.16 -6.87
N ASP A 82 -21.89 -1.09 -6.47
CA ASP A 82 -22.51 -1.12 -5.14
C ASP A 82 -21.62 -1.81 -4.11
N ASP A 83 -21.58 -1.25 -2.91
CA ASP A 83 -20.89 -1.85 -1.78
C ASP A 83 -21.74 -2.95 -1.13
N GLU A 84 -21.48 -4.17 -1.52
CA GLU A 84 -22.12 -5.37 -0.96
C GLU A 84 -21.31 -5.99 0.20
N SER A 85 -20.45 -5.18 0.86
CA SER A 85 -19.55 -5.67 1.93
C SER A 85 -20.20 -6.73 2.83
N PRO A 86 -19.41 -7.76 3.16
CA PRO A 86 -17.99 -7.95 2.92
C PRO A 86 -17.66 -8.43 1.50
N TYR A 87 -16.51 -7.98 0.94
CA TYR A 87 -16.04 -8.40 -0.37
C TYR A 87 -15.41 -9.78 -0.30
N TYR A 88 -15.88 -10.68 -1.15
CA TYR A 88 -15.33 -12.02 -1.33
C TYR A 88 -14.79 -12.18 -2.75
N VAL A 89 -13.56 -12.66 -2.88
CA VAL A 89 -13.11 -13.19 -4.17
C VAL A 89 -13.78 -14.54 -4.37
N LYS A 90 -14.48 -14.70 -5.48
CA LYS A 90 -15.21 -15.91 -5.82
C LYS A 90 -14.45 -16.73 -6.86
N ASP A 91 -14.50 -18.02 -6.74
CA ASP A 91 -14.06 -18.94 -7.78
C ASP A 91 -14.97 -18.73 -9.01
N PRO A 92 -14.39 -18.49 -10.19
CA PRO A 92 -15.17 -18.22 -11.40
C PRO A 92 -15.96 -19.44 -11.91
N GLU A 93 -15.58 -20.66 -11.53
CA GLU A 93 -16.25 -21.90 -11.98
C GLU A 93 -17.35 -22.34 -11.01
N THR A 94 -17.07 -22.25 -9.70
CA THR A 94 -18.00 -22.73 -8.66
C THR A 94 -18.85 -21.63 -8.04
N GLY A 95 -18.42 -20.37 -8.16
CA GLY A 95 -19.05 -19.24 -7.48
C GLY A 95 -18.81 -19.19 -5.97
N GLU A 96 -18.08 -20.15 -5.42
CA GLU A 96 -17.77 -20.21 -4.01
C GLU A 96 -16.68 -19.18 -3.60
N ALA A 97 -16.78 -18.68 -2.38
CA ALA A 97 -15.79 -17.75 -1.85
C ALA A 97 -14.46 -18.48 -1.59
N ILE A 98 -13.40 -18.02 -2.25
CA ILE A 98 -12.03 -18.58 -2.10
C ILE A 98 -11.19 -17.81 -1.07
N MET A 99 -11.70 -16.72 -0.52
CA MET A 99 -11.03 -15.88 0.47
C MET A 99 -11.55 -16.17 1.88
N GLN A 100 -10.67 -16.60 2.78
CA GLN A 100 -11.04 -16.91 4.17
C GLN A 100 -11.34 -15.64 5.00
N ASN A 101 -10.67 -14.53 4.70
CA ASN A 101 -10.84 -13.26 5.41
C ASN A 101 -11.32 -12.17 4.45
N PRO A 102 -12.63 -11.99 4.30
CA PRO A 102 -13.17 -11.03 3.35
C PRO A 102 -12.85 -9.59 3.78
N VAL A 103 -12.62 -8.74 2.77
CA VAL A 103 -12.39 -7.31 3.02
C VAL A 103 -13.72 -6.62 3.31
N LYS A 104 -13.76 -5.88 4.40
CA LYS A 104 -14.93 -5.07 4.77
C LYS A 104 -14.68 -3.61 4.42
N CYS A 105 -15.70 -2.95 3.90
CA CYS A 105 -15.70 -1.50 3.85
C CYS A 105 -15.81 -0.94 5.27
N TRP A 106 -15.35 0.29 5.48
CA TRP A 106 -15.41 0.95 6.78
C TRP A 106 -16.83 1.41 7.16
N THR A 107 -17.71 1.54 6.16
CA THR A 107 -19.13 1.82 6.37
C THR A 107 -19.90 0.56 6.76
N LYS A 108 -21.00 0.75 7.47
CA LYS A 108 -21.91 -0.31 7.91
C LYS A 108 -23.31 -0.06 7.34
N TYR A 109 -24.06 -1.16 7.16
CA TYR A 109 -25.49 -1.05 6.83
C TYR A 109 -26.20 -0.15 7.86
N PRO A 110 -27.12 0.78 7.46
CA PRO A 110 -27.60 1.00 6.08
C PRO A 110 -26.76 2.00 5.24
N GLN A 111 -25.70 2.62 5.79
CA GLN A 111 -24.89 3.67 5.13
C GLN A 111 -23.82 3.10 4.22
N ARG A 112 -24.13 2.13 3.39
CA ARG A 112 -23.20 1.55 2.43
C ARG A 112 -22.85 2.53 1.31
N HIS A 113 -21.70 2.33 0.71
CA HIS A 113 -21.24 3.09 -0.46
C HIS A 113 -21.86 2.54 -1.76
N ASN A 114 -23.17 2.68 -1.89
CA ASN A 114 -23.88 2.20 -3.07
C ASN A 114 -23.78 3.19 -4.24
N ASN A 115 -23.88 2.66 -5.45
CA ASN A 115 -23.92 3.42 -6.70
C ASN A 115 -22.76 4.42 -6.85
N GLN A 116 -21.55 3.98 -6.49
CA GLN A 116 -20.37 4.84 -6.55
C GLN A 116 -19.67 4.69 -7.88
N THR A 117 -19.38 5.81 -8.52
CA THR A 117 -18.35 5.91 -9.57
C THR A 117 -16.95 5.83 -8.96
N ILE A 118 -15.93 5.67 -9.78
CA ILE A 118 -14.53 5.64 -9.30
C ILE A 118 -14.14 6.92 -8.57
N ILE A 119 -14.67 8.08 -8.98
CA ILE A 119 -14.42 9.38 -8.35
C ILE A 119 -15.01 9.40 -6.93
N GLU A 120 -16.25 8.97 -6.80
CA GLU A 120 -16.94 8.91 -5.50
C GLU A 120 -16.31 7.85 -4.58
N ALA A 121 -15.96 6.70 -5.14
CA ALA A 121 -15.29 5.64 -4.40
C ALA A 121 -13.91 6.08 -3.89
N LEU A 122 -13.17 6.87 -4.66
CA LEU A 122 -11.89 7.45 -4.23
C LEU A 122 -12.10 8.50 -3.14
N LYS A 123 -13.06 9.42 -3.33
CA LYS A 123 -13.46 10.43 -2.33
C LYS A 123 -13.84 9.79 -1.00
N ASN A 124 -14.63 8.72 -1.06
CA ASN A 124 -15.15 8.03 0.12
C ASN A 124 -14.22 6.91 0.61
N SER A 125 -13.10 6.68 -0.07
CA SER A 125 -12.17 5.59 0.24
C SER A 125 -12.85 4.21 0.37
N CYS A 126 -13.75 3.88 -0.56
CA CYS A 126 -14.52 2.63 -0.54
C CYS A 126 -13.61 1.42 -0.74
N ASN A 127 -13.52 0.55 0.25
CA ASN A 127 -12.69 -0.67 0.13
C ASN A 127 -13.30 -1.65 -0.87
N TYR A 128 -14.62 -1.83 -0.83
CA TYR A 128 -15.31 -2.78 -1.70
C TYR A 128 -15.06 -2.46 -3.18
N TYR A 129 -15.27 -1.20 -3.57
CA TYR A 129 -15.05 -0.73 -4.94
C TYR A 129 -13.65 -1.09 -5.46
N PHE A 130 -12.61 -0.74 -4.69
CA PHE A 130 -11.24 -0.98 -5.11
C PHE A 130 -10.80 -2.43 -5.01
N CYS A 131 -11.42 -3.26 -4.19
CA CYS A 131 -11.26 -4.70 -4.24
C CYS A 131 -11.83 -5.28 -5.53
N GLU A 132 -13.00 -4.83 -5.95
CA GLU A 132 -13.62 -5.26 -7.21
C GLU A 132 -12.77 -4.85 -8.42
N VAL A 133 -12.32 -3.59 -8.48
CA VAL A 133 -11.43 -3.12 -9.55
C VAL A 133 -10.13 -3.91 -9.58
N ALA A 134 -9.50 -4.15 -8.42
CA ALA A 134 -8.27 -4.93 -8.32
C ALA A 134 -8.47 -6.39 -8.76
N ASN A 135 -9.62 -6.99 -8.43
CA ASN A 135 -9.97 -8.35 -8.83
C ASN A 135 -10.14 -8.47 -10.36
N ARG A 136 -10.84 -7.51 -10.98
CA ARG A 136 -11.00 -7.45 -12.44
C ARG A 136 -9.67 -7.22 -13.16
N LEU A 137 -8.78 -6.43 -12.57
CA LEU A 137 -7.48 -6.09 -13.12
C LEU A 137 -6.51 -7.29 -13.07
N GLY A 138 -6.54 -8.02 -11.99
CA GLY A 138 -5.58 -9.08 -11.67
C GLY A 138 -4.28 -8.55 -11.08
N ILE A 139 -3.61 -9.41 -10.32
CA ILE A 139 -2.43 -9.03 -9.53
C ILE A 139 -1.23 -8.60 -10.39
N ASP A 140 -1.03 -9.25 -11.54
CA ASP A 140 0.14 -8.99 -12.38
C ASP A 140 0.04 -7.62 -13.05
N LYS A 141 -1.12 -7.29 -13.62
CA LYS A 141 -1.36 -5.94 -14.18
C LYS A 141 -1.29 -4.87 -13.12
N LEU A 142 -1.84 -5.13 -11.93
CA LEU A 142 -1.76 -4.19 -10.81
C LEU A 142 -0.31 -3.94 -10.39
N ALA A 143 0.51 -4.99 -10.30
CA ALA A 143 1.94 -4.88 -9.99
C ALA A 143 2.70 -4.11 -11.09
N ASP A 144 2.40 -4.39 -12.35
CA ASP A 144 3.03 -3.69 -13.49
C ASP A 144 2.70 -2.20 -13.51
N TRP A 145 1.45 -1.83 -13.27
CA TRP A 145 1.06 -0.43 -13.17
C TRP A 145 1.68 0.27 -11.96
N ALA A 146 1.78 -0.41 -10.84
CA ALA A 146 2.47 0.13 -9.68
C ALA A 146 3.95 0.43 -9.99
N LYS A 147 4.65 -0.47 -10.70
CA LYS A 147 6.02 -0.26 -11.18
C LYS A 147 6.11 0.89 -12.18
N LYS A 148 5.20 0.97 -13.15
CA LYS A 148 5.12 2.07 -14.13
C LYS A 148 4.92 3.43 -13.46
N LEU A 149 4.19 3.48 -12.35
CA LEU A 149 3.99 4.69 -11.54
C LEU A 149 5.17 5.00 -10.60
N GLY A 150 6.28 4.27 -10.71
CA GLY A 150 7.51 4.49 -9.94
C GLY A 150 7.51 3.83 -8.55
N LEU A 151 6.44 3.13 -8.15
CA LEU A 151 6.44 2.41 -6.90
C LEU A 151 7.42 1.24 -6.96
N ALA A 152 8.05 0.92 -5.83
CA ALA A 152 9.14 -0.06 -5.69
C ALA A 152 10.47 0.32 -6.35
N ASN A 153 10.55 1.42 -7.05
CA ASN A 153 11.83 1.98 -7.50
C ASN A 153 12.45 2.84 -6.40
N ARG A 154 13.78 2.98 -6.43
CA ARG A 154 14.43 4.02 -5.64
C ARG A 154 14.13 5.37 -6.27
N THR A 155 13.93 6.38 -5.43
CA THR A 155 13.67 7.76 -5.88
C THR A 155 14.97 8.49 -6.24
N GLU A 156 16.12 7.87 -5.92
CA GLU A 156 17.45 8.47 -6.07
C GLU A 156 17.65 9.75 -5.25
N ILE A 157 16.90 9.85 -4.13
CA ILE A 157 17.09 10.96 -3.19
C ILE A 157 18.57 10.97 -2.71
N GLU A 158 19.17 12.14 -2.64
CA GLU A 158 20.60 12.33 -2.29
C GLU A 158 20.96 11.93 -0.85
N LEU A 159 20.00 11.37 -0.10
CA LEU A 159 20.21 10.90 1.27
C LEU A 159 20.50 9.40 1.31
N THR A 160 21.41 9.01 2.18
CA THR A 160 21.74 7.59 2.41
C THR A 160 20.63 6.86 3.16
N GLY A 161 20.48 5.56 2.90
CA GLY A 161 19.55 4.71 3.66
C GLY A 161 18.12 4.67 3.11
N GLU A 162 17.90 5.11 1.88
CA GLU A 162 16.62 4.91 1.22
C GLU A 162 16.28 3.42 1.11
N ALA A 163 15.10 3.05 1.59
CA ALA A 163 14.58 1.71 1.47
C ALA A 163 13.77 1.56 0.18
N GLN A 164 14.19 0.65 -0.67
CA GLN A 164 13.42 0.30 -1.86
C GLN A 164 12.11 -0.36 -1.46
N GLY A 165 10.98 0.10 -2.00
CA GLY A 165 9.67 -0.51 -1.82
C GLY A 165 9.62 -1.93 -2.40
N THR A 166 8.60 -2.68 -2.01
CA THR A 166 8.32 -4.02 -2.54
C THR A 166 6.88 -4.06 -3.02
N ILE A 167 6.69 -4.47 -4.27
CA ILE A 167 5.37 -4.75 -4.83
C ILE A 167 5.31 -6.23 -5.09
N GLY A 168 4.39 -6.92 -4.40
CA GLY A 168 4.18 -8.34 -4.60
C GLY A 168 3.39 -8.59 -5.88
N GLY A 169 3.97 -9.34 -6.82
CA GLY A 169 3.25 -10.03 -7.90
C GLY A 169 3.08 -11.51 -7.56
N GLN A 170 2.48 -12.30 -8.44
CA GLN A 170 2.35 -13.76 -8.23
C GLN A 170 3.70 -14.41 -7.99
N GLN A 171 4.71 -14.04 -8.79
CA GLN A 171 6.05 -14.61 -8.68
C GLN A 171 6.72 -14.27 -7.34
N ASP A 172 6.61 -13.02 -6.89
CA ASP A 172 7.21 -12.60 -5.61
C ASP A 172 6.58 -13.33 -4.42
N LEU A 173 5.27 -13.57 -4.50
CA LEU A 173 4.55 -14.33 -3.48
C LEU A 173 4.95 -15.81 -3.52
N TYR A 174 5.17 -16.36 -4.69
CA TYR A 174 5.64 -17.73 -4.90
C TYR A 174 7.05 -17.91 -4.33
N ASP A 175 7.98 -17.03 -4.70
CA ASP A 175 9.39 -17.08 -4.29
C ASP A 175 9.57 -16.90 -2.77
N THR A 176 8.65 -16.19 -2.12
CA THR A 176 8.66 -16.01 -0.67
C THR A 176 7.92 -17.10 0.12
N GLY A 177 7.39 -18.12 -0.55
CA GLY A 177 6.66 -19.22 0.07
C GLY A 177 5.32 -18.81 0.72
N LYS A 178 4.87 -17.59 0.51
CA LYS A 178 3.62 -17.06 1.07
C LYS A 178 2.38 -17.43 0.24
N LEU A 179 2.58 -18.07 -0.90
CA LEU A 179 1.54 -18.42 -1.86
C LEU A 179 1.21 -19.92 -1.87
N GLN A 180 1.25 -20.60 -0.74
CA GLN A 180 0.96 -22.03 -0.73
C GLN A 180 -0.51 -22.39 -1.06
N ALA A 181 -1.44 -21.47 -0.96
CA ALA A 181 -2.86 -21.75 -1.17
C ALA A 181 -3.44 -21.23 -2.50
N TRP A 182 -2.79 -20.27 -3.17
CA TRP A 182 -3.35 -19.58 -4.33
C TRP A 182 -2.88 -20.12 -5.70
N VAL A 183 -1.74 -20.82 -5.74
CA VAL A 183 -1.04 -21.19 -6.99
C VAL A 183 -1.52 -22.50 -7.60
N LYS A 184 -2.54 -23.14 -7.06
CA LYS A 184 -3.11 -24.36 -7.69
C LYS A 184 -4.12 -24.07 -8.80
N GLN A 185 -4.37 -22.80 -9.12
CA GLN A 185 -5.24 -22.48 -10.26
C GLN A 185 -4.40 -22.08 -11.47
N PRO A 186 -4.61 -22.70 -12.64
CA PRO A 186 -3.91 -22.33 -13.86
C PRO A 186 -4.30 -20.90 -14.24
N VAL A 187 -3.28 -20.06 -14.46
CA VAL A 187 -3.46 -18.76 -15.11
C VAL A 187 -4.00 -19.06 -16.50
N ARG A 188 -5.27 -18.79 -16.73
CA ARG A 188 -5.82 -18.83 -18.08
C ARG A 188 -5.38 -17.56 -18.79
N GLY A 189 -4.60 -17.75 -19.87
CA GLY A 189 -4.18 -16.71 -20.80
C GLY A 189 -5.36 -16.06 -21.54
#